data_bad34f58913b81e49e123b6e625d3e39
#
_entry.id   bad34f58913b81e49e123b6e625d3e39
#
_cell.length_a   1.000
_cell.length_b   1.000
_cell.length_c   1.000
_cell.angle_alpha   90.00
_cell.angle_beta   90.00
_cell.angle_gamma   90.00
#
_symmetry.space_group_name_H-M   'P 1'
#
loop_
_entity.id
_entity.type
_entity.pdbx_description
1 polymer ?
#
loop_
_entity_poly.entity_id
_entity_poly.type
_entity_poly.pdbx_seq_one_letter_code
_entity_poly.pdbx_strand_id
1 'polypeptide(L)'
;DGCSSLTSVTIPDSVTSIGSIAFYYCSSLTSIIFEGNAPSLGVDVFDGVSENAKIFINPGATGFGKTFGGLPVVVIEAKPKLTFDPPRINSNGNLILKAKGPDNSSVTYQFTYDLINWHDQFTLPMTNGESTITLPVPKTGQDSQLFYRLNLVE
;
A
#
# COMPACT_ATOMS: atom_id res chain seq x y z
N ASP A 1 3.32 11.88 -28.92
CA ASP A 1 2.26 11.46 -29.85
C ASP A 1 2.33 9.96 -30.10
N GLY A 2 1.21 9.26 -29.95
CA GLY A 2 1.03 7.91 -30.47
C GLY A 2 1.84 6.81 -29.79
N CYS A 3 2.09 6.89 -28.47
CA CYS A 3 2.75 5.81 -27.72
C CYS A 3 1.80 4.60 -27.60
N SER A 4 1.54 3.91 -28.71
CA SER A 4 0.53 2.84 -28.80
C SER A 4 0.85 1.60 -27.95
N SER A 5 2.07 1.45 -27.44
CA SER A 5 2.49 0.36 -26.55
C SER A 5 2.49 0.73 -25.06
N LEU A 6 2.28 2.02 -24.72
CA LEU A 6 2.27 2.48 -23.34
C LEU A 6 0.96 2.07 -22.67
N THR A 7 1.03 1.22 -21.65
CA THR A 7 -0.15 0.71 -20.93
C THR A 7 -0.42 1.44 -19.61
N SER A 8 0.62 1.99 -18.99
CA SER A 8 0.54 2.68 -17.71
C SER A 8 1.54 3.82 -17.64
N VAL A 9 1.18 4.88 -16.92
CA VAL A 9 2.07 6.01 -16.59
C VAL A 9 1.84 6.48 -15.17
N THR A 10 2.92 6.80 -14.46
CA THR A 10 2.86 7.44 -13.14
C THR A 10 3.30 8.90 -13.27
N ILE A 11 2.48 9.80 -12.77
CA ILE A 11 2.71 11.26 -12.74
C ILE A 11 3.14 11.61 -11.31
N PRO A 12 4.41 11.98 -11.08
CA PRO A 12 4.90 12.36 -9.76
C PRO A 12 4.18 13.59 -9.17
N ASP A 13 4.24 13.72 -7.85
CA ASP A 13 3.65 14.82 -7.08
C ASP A 13 4.21 16.20 -7.44
N SER A 14 5.45 16.25 -7.98
CA SER A 14 6.13 17.46 -8.42
C SER A 14 5.60 18.03 -9.74
N VAL A 15 4.77 17.26 -10.49
CA VAL A 15 4.20 17.71 -11.77
C VAL A 15 3.02 18.64 -11.53
N THR A 16 3.17 19.89 -11.90
CA THR A 16 2.13 20.94 -11.76
C THR A 16 1.36 21.24 -13.04
N SER A 17 1.85 20.77 -14.19
CA SER A 17 1.20 20.94 -15.48
C SER A 17 1.56 19.83 -16.46
N ILE A 18 0.58 19.44 -17.31
CA ILE A 18 0.76 18.52 -18.42
C ILE A 18 0.38 19.27 -19.69
N GLY A 19 1.31 19.34 -20.64
CA GLY A 19 1.13 20.07 -21.88
C GLY A 19 0.06 19.45 -22.79
N SER A 20 -0.43 20.22 -23.76
CA SER A 20 -1.41 19.75 -24.75
C SER A 20 -0.90 18.53 -25.50
N ILE A 21 -1.80 17.60 -25.82
CA ILE A 21 -1.54 16.37 -26.57
C ILE A 21 -0.42 15.47 -26.01
N ALA A 22 -0.11 15.56 -24.70
CA ALA A 22 1.00 14.82 -24.11
C ALA A 22 0.84 13.29 -24.24
N PHE A 23 -0.37 12.76 -24.09
CA PHE A 23 -0.71 11.34 -24.23
C PHE A 23 -1.69 11.07 -25.37
N TYR A 24 -1.72 11.98 -26.35
CA TYR A 24 -2.61 11.87 -27.50
C TYR A 24 -2.37 10.58 -28.28
N TYR A 25 -3.44 9.81 -28.56
CA TYR A 25 -3.40 8.52 -29.25
C TYR A 25 -2.48 7.46 -28.61
N CYS A 26 -2.26 7.51 -27.30
CA CYS A 26 -1.67 6.41 -26.56
C CYS A 26 -2.73 5.30 -26.37
N SER A 27 -3.12 4.61 -27.44
CA SER A 27 -4.31 3.75 -27.52
C SER A 27 -4.31 2.53 -26.58
N SER A 28 -3.15 2.12 -26.06
CA SER A 28 -3.04 1.04 -25.06
C SER A 28 -3.04 1.56 -23.62
N LEU A 29 -3.05 2.87 -23.38
CA LEU A 29 -2.94 3.46 -22.05
C LEU A 29 -4.26 3.23 -21.29
N THR A 30 -4.19 2.43 -20.24
CA THR A 30 -5.33 2.06 -19.38
C THR A 30 -5.21 2.57 -17.96
N SER A 31 -4.00 2.88 -17.50
CA SER A 31 -3.73 3.29 -16.12
C SER A 31 -2.87 4.54 -16.06
N ILE A 32 -3.44 5.64 -15.53
CA ILE A 32 -2.75 6.89 -15.27
C ILE A 32 -2.78 7.13 -13.76
N ILE A 33 -1.63 7.06 -13.10
CA ILE A 33 -1.50 7.17 -11.65
C ILE A 33 -0.96 8.56 -11.32
N PHE A 34 -1.67 9.32 -10.48
CA PHE A 34 -1.19 10.58 -9.94
C PHE A 34 -0.79 10.42 -8.49
N GLU A 35 0.47 10.71 -8.17
CA GLU A 35 0.98 10.64 -6.80
C GLU A 35 0.65 11.88 -5.96
N GLY A 36 0.38 13.02 -6.61
CA GLY A 36 0.06 14.29 -6.00
C GLY A 36 -1.34 14.82 -6.31
N ASN A 37 -1.51 16.13 -6.16
CA ASN A 37 -2.72 16.86 -6.52
C ASN A 37 -2.84 17.00 -8.05
N ALA A 38 -4.06 17.32 -8.52
CA ALA A 38 -4.32 17.48 -9.93
C ALA A 38 -3.46 18.61 -10.54
N PRO A 39 -2.65 18.32 -11.58
CA PRO A 39 -1.96 19.34 -12.33
C PRO A 39 -2.92 20.08 -13.27
N SER A 40 -2.51 21.23 -13.81
CA SER A 40 -3.21 21.82 -14.94
C SER A 40 -3.02 20.96 -16.19
N LEU A 41 -4.08 20.81 -17.01
CA LEU A 41 -4.03 20.08 -18.27
C LEU A 41 -4.10 21.07 -19.45
N GLY A 42 -3.28 20.79 -20.45
CA GLY A 42 -3.45 21.37 -21.77
C GLY A 42 -4.66 20.78 -22.52
N VAL A 43 -4.76 21.08 -23.81
CA VAL A 43 -5.85 20.59 -24.68
C VAL A 43 -5.53 19.16 -25.12
N ASP A 44 -6.57 18.30 -25.16
CA ASP A 44 -6.53 16.96 -25.75
C ASP A 44 -5.42 16.04 -25.17
N VAL A 45 -5.13 16.20 -23.87
CA VAL A 45 -4.04 15.48 -23.21
C VAL A 45 -4.23 13.95 -23.31
N PHE A 46 -5.45 13.46 -23.12
CA PHE A 46 -5.78 12.03 -23.12
C PHE A 46 -6.72 11.64 -24.26
N ASP A 47 -6.83 12.44 -25.31
CA ASP A 47 -7.67 12.08 -26.45
C ASP A 47 -7.08 10.89 -27.22
N GLY A 48 -7.92 9.93 -27.60
CA GLY A 48 -7.49 8.71 -28.29
C GLY A 48 -6.74 7.68 -27.41
N VAL A 49 -6.77 7.80 -26.08
CA VAL A 49 -6.33 6.72 -25.20
C VAL A 49 -7.37 5.59 -25.18
N SER A 50 -7.04 4.46 -24.50
CA SER A 50 -7.96 3.34 -24.37
C SER A 50 -9.32 3.76 -23.76
N GLU A 51 -10.43 3.21 -24.25
CA GLU A 51 -11.77 3.39 -23.66
C GLU A 51 -11.85 2.88 -22.21
N ASN A 52 -10.94 1.97 -21.84
CA ASN A 52 -10.84 1.44 -20.47
C ASN A 52 -9.89 2.26 -19.59
N ALA A 53 -9.35 3.37 -20.09
CA ALA A 53 -8.43 4.22 -19.35
C ALA A 53 -9.09 4.81 -18.09
N LYS A 54 -8.36 4.76 -16.99
CA LYS A 54 -8.76 5.32 -15.70
C LYS A 54 -7.60 6.10 -15.08
N ILE A 55 -7.97 7.12 -14.36
CA ILE A 55 -7.05 7.88 -13.52
C ILE A 55 -7.14 7.33 -12.10
N PHE A 56 -6.00 7.02 -11.53
CA PHE A 56 -5.85 6.55 -10.16
C PHE A 56 -5.17 7.62 -9.32
N ILE A 57 -5.75 7.93 -8.16
CA ILE A 57 -5.26 8.96 -7.25
C ILE A 57 -5.14 8.43 -5.82
N ASN A 58 -4.20 8.97 -5.05
CA ASN A 58 -4.08 8.67 -3.64
C ASN A 58 -5.23 9.28 -2.82
N PRO A 59 -5.62 8.68 -1.68
CA PRO A 59 -6.56 9.29 -0.76
C PRO A 59 -6.07 10.67 -0.31
N GLY A 60 -6.97 11.65 -0.34
CA GLY A 60 -6.65 13.03 0.03
C GLY A 60 -6.08 13.91 -1.08
N ALA A 61 -5.80 13.37 -2.28
CA ALA A 61 -5.43 14.18 -3.45
C ALA A 61 -6.58 15.12 -3.83
N THR A 62 -6.24 16.36 -4.13
CA THR A 62 -7.21 17.44 -4.40
C THR A 62 -7.15 17.90 -5.88
N GLY A 63 -8.21 18.62 -6.32
CA GLY A 63 -8.30 19.15 -7.68
C GLY A 63 -8.86 18.17 -8.71
N PHE A 64 -9.10 16.92 -8.36
CA PHE A 64 -9.76 15.92 -9.19
C PHE A 64 -11.28 15.95 -8.95
N GLY A 65 -12.07 15.77 -10.01
CA GLY A 65 -13.51 15.53 -9.93
C GLY A 65 -13.84 14.03 -10.06
N LYS A 66 -15.09 13.72 -10.43
CA LYS A 66 -15.46 12.37 -10.85
C LYS A 66 -14.74 11.93 -12.13
N THR A 67 -14.37 12.93 -12.93
CA THR A 67 -13.55 12.77 -14.15
C THR A 67 -12.46 13.83 -14.13
N PHE A 68 -11.34 13.52 -14.78
CA PHE A 68 -10.24 14.46 -14.99
C PHE A 68 -9.65 14.22 -16.40
N GLY A 69 -9.53 15.29 -17.19
CA GLY A 69 -9.14 15.17 -18.61
C GLY A 69 -10.03 14.23 -19.43
N GLY A 70 -11.33 14.14 -19.10
CA GLY A 70 -12.30 13.27 -19.78
C GLY A 70 -12.34 11.82 -19.26
N LEU A 71 -11.39 11.41 -18.42
CA LEU A 71 -11.29 10.03 -17.91
C LEU A 71 -11.87 9.89 -16.50
N PRO A 72 -12.47 8.72 -16.15
CA PRO A 72 -12.97 8.47 -14.81
C PRO A 72 -11.84 8.42 -13.78
N VAL A 73 -12.10 9.00 -12.60
CA VAL A 73 -11.16 9.04 -11.48
C VAL A 73 -11.53 7.99 -10.44
N VAL A 74 -10.54 7.22 -10.03
CA VAL A 74 -10.62 6.17 -9.01
C VAL A 74 -9.65 6.52 -7.88
N VAL A 75 -10.15 6.61 -6.65
CA VAL A 75 -9.29 6.74 -5.48
C VAL A 75 -8.71 5.37 -5.16
N ILE A 76 -7.38 5.27 -5.15
CA ILE A 76 -6.70 4.05 -4.71
C ILE A 76 -6.97 3.93 -3.20
N GLU A 77 -7.63 2.86 -2.79
CA GLU A 77 -7.72 2.60 -1.36
C GLU A 77 -6.30 2.46 -0.80
N ALA A 78 -5.99 3.24 0.23
CA ALA A 78 -4.70 3.11 0.90
C ALA A 78 -4.55 1.65 1.34
N LYS A 79 -3.44 1.01 0.90
CA LYS A 79 -3.14 -0.34 1.40
C LYS A 79 -3.19 -0.27 2.92
N PRO A 80 -4.03 -1.09 3.56
CA PRO A 80 -4.21 -1.02 4.99
C PRO A 80 -2.85 -1.22 5.68
N LYS A 81 -2.45 -0.25 6.47
CA LYS A 81 -1.15 -0.23 7.12
C LYS A 81 -1.22 -1.04 8.40
N LEU A 82 -0.42 -2.09 8.47
CA LEU A 82 -0.17 -2.78 9.73
C LEU A 82 0.68 -1.86 10.63
N THR A 83 0.22 -1.65 11.85
CA THR A 83 0.96 -0.92 12.89
C THR A 83 1.13 -1.80 14.12
N PHE A 84 2.10 -1.48 14.98
CA PHE A 84 2.44 -2.28 16.14
C PHE A 84 2.51 -1.40 17.36
N ASP A 85 1.92 -1.90 18.44
CA ASP A 85 2.19 -1.34 19.76
C ASP A 85 3.59 -1.81 20.21
N PRO A 86 4.31 -0.99 21.01
CA PRO A 86 5.57 -1.44 21.58
C PRO A 86 5.42 -2.77 22.31
N PRO A 87 6.35 -3.71 22.13
CA PRO A 87 6.35 -4.98 22.86
C PRO A 87 6.29 -4.76 24.37
N ARG A 88 5.52 -5.57 25.08
CA ARG A 88 5.37 -5.47 26.54
C ARG A 88 5.56 -6.84 27.19
N ILE A 89 6.09 -6.84 28.41
CA ILE A 89 6.13 -8.03 29.27
C ILE A 89 4.98 -7.93 30.26
N ASN A 90 4.16 -8.96 30.35
CA ASN A 90 3.07 -9.02 31.32
C ASN A 90 3.57 -9.45 32.72
N SER A 91 2.68 -9.42 33.71
CA SER A 91 2.99 -9.81 35.11
C SER A 91 3.48 -11.26 35.25
N ASN A 92 3.19 -12.12 34.30
CA ASN A 92 3.63 -13.53 34.28
C ASN A 92 4.97 -13.72 33.54
N GLY A 93 5.63 -12.62 33.11
CA GLY A 93 6.89 -12.67 32.39
C GLY A 93 6.77 -13.03 30.90
N ASN A 94 5.58 -13.00 30.32
CA ASN A 94 5.36 -13.32 28.91
C ASN A 94 5.42 -12.07 28.04
N LEU A 95 5.98 -12.21 26.85
CA LEU A 95 6.00 -11.16 25.81
C LEU A 95 4.61 -11.03 25.17
N ILE A 96 4.09 -9.82 25.13
CA ILE A 96 2.88 -9.47 24.40
C ILE A 96 3.26 -8.66 23.17
N LEU A 97 2.86 -9.13 21.99
CA LEU A 97 2.94 -8.45 20.73
C LEU A 97 1.54 -8.13 20.25
N LYS A 98 1.27 -6.87 19.95
CA LYS A 98 -0.03 -6.39 19.47
C LYS A 98 0.12 -5.71 18.12
N ALA A 99 -0.64 -6.20 17.15
CA ALA A 99 -0.76 -5.63 15.82
C ALA A 99 -2.12 -4.92 15.67
N LYS A 100 -2.14 -3.83 14.90
CA LYS A 100 -3.35 -3.12 14.49
C LYS A 100 -3.37 -3.04 12.96
N GLY A 101 -4.51 -3.32 12.37
CA GLY A 101 -4.69 -3.34 10.92
C GLY A 101 -6.15 -3.47 10.53
N PRO A 102 -6.45 -3.74 9.27
CA PRO A 102 -7.82 -3.84 8.80
C PRO A 102 -8.55 -5.05 9.39
N ASP A 103 -9.85 -4.90 9.62
CA ASP A 103 -10.72 -6.03 9.91
C ASP A 103 -10.75 -7.03 8.75
N ASN A 104 -11.04 -8.28 9.06
CA ASN A 104 -11.12 -9.40 8.10
C ASN A 104 -9.81 -9.75 7.38
N SER A 105 -8.69 -9.19 7.81
CA SER A 105 -7.36 -9.65 7.43
C SER A 105 -6.77 -10.57 8.51
N SER A 106 -5.58 -11.10 8.26
CA SER A 106 -4.84 -11.89 9.23
C SER A 106 -3.42 -11.37 9.37
N VAL A 107 -2.80 -11.59 10.50
CA VAL A 107 -1.38 -11.28 10.72
C VAL A 107 -0.61 -12.55 11.02
N THR A 108 0.48 -12.76 10.30
CA THR A 108 1.42 -13.86 10.57
C THR A 108 2.56 -13.34 11.43
N TYR A 109 2.71 -13.95 12.60
CA TYR A 109 3.83 -13.73 13.51
C TYR A 109 4.96 -14.67 13.12
N GLN A 110 6.11 -14.11 12.79
CA GLN A 110 7.31 -14.85 12.39
C GLN A 110 8.45 -14.58 13.35
N PHE A 111 9.32 -15.56 13.50
CA PHE A 111 10.54 -15.41 14.29
C PHE A 111 11.77 -15.88 13.53
N THR A 112 12.92 -15.43 13.98
CA THR A 112 14.23 -15.88 13.48
C THR A 112 15.30 -15.73 14.55
N TYR A 113 16.35 -16.52 14.43
CA TYR A 113 17.56 -16.41 15.26
C TYR A 113 18.72 -15.75 14.51
N ASP A 114 18.66 -15.68 13.17
CA ASP A 114 19.76 -15.25 12.31
C ASP A 114 19.40 -14.07 11.38
N LEU A 115 18.18 -13.55 11.45
CA LEU A 115 17.63 -12.50 10.58
C LEU A 115 17.55 -12.88 9.09
N ILE A 116 17.85 -14.12 8.74
CA ILE A 116 17.83 -14.63 7.37
C ILE A 116 16.67 -15.61 7.18
N ASN A 117 16.59 -16.63 8.04
CA ASN A 117 15.59 -17.68 7.96
C ASN A 117 14.43 -17.35 8.91
N TRP A 118 13.29 -16.94 8.34
CA TRP A 118 12.08 -16.60 9.09
C TRP A 118 11.12 -17.79 9.13
N HIS A 119 10.65 -18.11 10.30
CA HIS A 119 9.72 -19.21 10.55
C HIS A 119 8.35 -18.65 10.92
N ASP A 120 7.30 -19.11 10.22
CA ASP A 120 5.91 -18.80 10.59
C ASP A 120 5.60 -19.51 11.92
N GLN A 121 5.13 -18.74 12.89
CA GLN A 121 4.77 -19.30 14.18
C GLN A 121 3.25 -19.39 14.32
N PHE A 122 2.56 -18.28 14.06
CA PHE A 122 1.11 -18.20 14.14
C PHE A 122 0.57 -17.23 13.11
N THR A 123 -0.57 -17.57 12.52
CA THR A 123 -1.41 -16.65 11.76
C THR A 123 -2.70 -16.45 12.53
N LEU A 124 -2.99 -15.22 12.90
CA LEU A 124 -4.15 -14.86 13.70
C LEU A 124 -5.01 -13.84 12.96
N PRO A 125 -6.34 -13.97 13.05
CA PRO A 125 -7.23 -12.99 12.45
C PRO A 125 -7.14 -11.64 13.16
N MET A 126 -7.39 -10.58 12.41
CA MET A 126 -7.63 -9.24 12.94
C MET A 126 -9.11 -9.15 13.36
N THR A 127 -9.36 -8.87 14.61
CA THR A 127 -10.71 -8.71 15.15
C THR A 127 -10.83 -7.31 15.74
N ASN A 128 -11.81 -6.53 15.29
CA ASN A 128 -11.95 -5.11 15.63
C ASN A 128 -10.66 -4.31 15.38
N GLY A 129 -9.97 -4.60 14.27
CA GLY A 129 -8.73 -3.92 13.89
C GLY A 129 -7.51 -4.33 14.70
N GLU A 130 -7.57 -5.36 15.52
CA GLU A 130 -6.47 -5.76 16.40
C GLU A 130 -6.21 -7.28 16.37
N SER A 131 -4.95 -7.64 16.53
CA SER A 131 -4.51 -9.03 16.83
C SER A 131 -3.46 -8.99 17.93
N THR A 132 -3.56 -9.89 18.88
CA THR A 132 -2.64 -9.96 20.03
C THR A 132 -2.17 -11.37 20.22
N ILE A 133 -0.86 -11.54 20.41
CA ILE A 133 -0.25 -12.81 20.79
C ILE A 133 0.52 -12.65 22.10
N THR A 134 0.49 -13.69 22.91
CA THR A 134 1.28 -13.79 24.15
C THR A 134 2.25 -14.95 24.00
N LEU A 135 3.54 -14.66 24.08
CA LEU A 135 4.61 -15.64 23.90
C LEU A 135 5.39 -15.79 25.21
N PRO A 136 5.77 -17.01 25.59
CA PRO A 136 6.70 -17.19 26.69
C PRO A 136 8.05 -16.56 26.31
N VAL A 137 8.60 -15.75 27.20
CA VAL A 137 9.98 -15.27 27.02
C VAL A 137 10.93 -16.46 27.20
N PRO A 138 11.83 -16.73 26.26
CA PRO A 138 12.83 -17.80 26.41
C PRO A 138 13.61 -17.58 27.72
N LYS A 139 13.71 -18.63 28.54
CA LYS A 139 14.51 -18.57 29.77
C LYS A 139 15.96 -18.30 29.38
N THR A 140 16.54 -17.28 29.96
CA THR A 140 17.95 -16.91 29.79
C THR A 140 18.87 -18.08 30.08
N GLY A 141 19.70 -18.48 29.12
CA GLY A 141 20.67 -19.57 29.28
C GLY A 141 21.35 -20.02 28.00
N GLN A 142 20.93 -19.56 26.85
CA GLN A 142 21.63 -19.72 25.58
C GLN A 142 21.62 -18.40 24.85
N ASP A 143 22.77 -17.99 24.29
CA ASP A 143 23.05 -16.75 23.59
C ASP A 143 22.28 -16.59 22.26
N SER A 144 21.01 -16.92 22.21
CA SER A 144 20.20 -16.82 21.02
C SER A 144 19.35 -15.56 21.09
N GLN A 145 19.74 -14.53 20.38
CA GLN A 145 18.86 -13.40 20.11
C GLN A 145 17.69 -13.91 19.26
N LEU A 146 16.47 -13.66 19.74
CA LEU A 146 15.26 -14.02 19.04
C LEU A 146 14.63 -12.74 18.49
N PHE A 147 14.43 -12.69 17.18
CA PHE A 147 13.83 -11.57 16.50
C PHE A 147 12.43 -11.95 16.03
N TYR A 148 11.51 -10.98 16.09
CA TYR A 148 10.14 -11.15 15.62
C TYR A 148 9.84 -10.17 14.51
N ARG A 149 9.07 -10.60 13.53
CA ARG A 149 8.41 -9.73 12.55
C ARG A 149 6.96 -10.16 12.34
N LEU A 150 6.20 -9.29 11.74
CA LEU A 150 4.78 -9.47 11.50
C LEU A 150 4.47 -9.13 10.06
N ASN A 151 3.75 -10.01 9.40
CA ASN A 151 3.30 -9.83 8.02
C ASN A 151 1.78 -9.82 7.96
N LEU A 152 1.22 -8.84 7.26
CA LEU A 152 -0.20 -8.82 6.92
C LEU A 152 -0.47 -9.87 5.85
N VAL A 153 -1.49 -10.70 6.08
CA VAL A 153 -2.03 -11.64 5.11
C VAL A 153 -3.41 -11.11 4.71
N GLU A 154 -3.55 -10.75 3.45
CA GLU A 154 -4.81 -10.27 2.84
C GLU A 154 -5.67 -11.46 2.38
#